data_5d4aba765b4cf2dd230c7bb146df8527
#
_entry.id   5d4aba765b4cf2dd230c7bb146df8527
#
_cell.length_a   1.000
_cell.length_b   1.000
_cell.length_c   1.000
_cell.angle_alpha   90.00
_cell.angle_beta   90.00
_cell.angle_gamma   90.00
#
_symmetry.space_group_name_H-M   'P 1'
#
loop_
_entity.id
_entity.type
_entity.pdbx_description
1 polymer ?
#
loop_
_entity_poly.entity_id
_entity_poly.type
_entity_poly.pdbx_seq_one_letter_code
_entity_poly.pdbx_strand_id
1 'polypeptide(L)'
;MYTNNAYLNNSTIDRKDKSKPLVITMCGTYKLYTRPKLPTWRPRGRLDFQLLYIAAGKAHFHFDNNDEATIVHAGHMVLYRPKEPQKYEYYAKDQTEVYWVHFTGNNVTNLLRSYGLTNKKVFHCGSGAEYQNLFCSMIKELQMCQDGYEEMLEIYLRQIFIRLQRHFKSSLNSDNSHAFEEIDNAISYFCEHYNEPINIDAVSYT
;
A
#
# COMPACT_ATOMS: atom_id res chain seq x y z
N MET A 1 -5.20 17.82 -7.10
CA MET A 1 -5.13 16.43 -6.60
C MET A 1 -5.62 15.51 -7.70
N TYR A 2 -4.85 14.49 -8.04
CA TYR A 2 -5.30 13.39 -8.89
C TYR A 2 -5.90 12.29 -8.01
N THR A 3 -7.00 11.69 -8.47
CA THR A 3 -7.64 10.55 -7.81
C THR A 3 -8.15 9.59 -8.87
N ASN A 4 -7.95 8.29 -8.62
CA ASN A 4 -8.56 7.23 -9.41
C ASN A 4 -9.03 6.14 -8.45
N ASN A 5 -10.33 6.01 -8.28
CA ASN A 5 -10.94 5.17 -7.26
C ASN A 5 -11.99 4.25 -7.89
N ALA A 6 -12.13 3.06 -7.32
CA ALA A 6 -13.13 2.09 -7.71
C ALA A 6 -13.77 1.44 -6.47
N TYR A 7 -15.05 1.12 -6.58
CA TYR A 7 -15.86 0.63 -5.47
C TYR A 7 -16.73 -0.54 -5.92
N LEU A 8 -16.73 -1.62 -5.17
CA LEU A 8 -17.59 -2.76 -5.42
C LEU A 8 -19.07 -2.32 -5.36
N ASN A 9 -19.83 -2.58 -6.42
CA ASN A 9 -21.22 -2.15 -6.59
C ASN A 9 -21.41 -0.63 -6.41
N ASN A 10 -20.41 0.18 -6.78
CA ASN A 10 -20.41 1.64 -6.65
C ASN A 10 -20.72 2.14 -5.21
N SER A 11 -20.43 1.33 -4.18
CA SER A 11 -20.71 1.67 -2.79
C SER A 11 -19.46 2.11 -2.06
N THR A 12 -19.50 3.31 -1.47
CA THR A 12 -18.44 3.88 -0.62
C THR A 12 -18.57 3.45 0.85
N ILE A 13 -19.63 2.72 1.18
CA ILE A 13 -19.93 2.30 2.56
C ILE A 13 -19.00 1.15 2.92
N ASP A 14 -18.34 1.25 4.07
CA ASP A 14 -17.57 0.14 4.62
C ASP A 14 -18.51 -0.97 5.09
N ARG A 15 -18.10 -2.20 4.83
CA ARG A 15 -18.89 -3.37 5.19
C ARG A 15 -18.01 -4.49 5.74
N LYS A 16 -18.63 -5.30 6.60
CA LYS A 16 -18.07 -6.56 7.02
C LYS A 16 -18.80 -7.67 6.27
N ASP A 17 -18.18 -8.14 5.21
CA ASP A 17 -18.68 -9.26 4.43
C ASP A 17 -17.94 -10.54 4.85
N LYS A 18 -18.69 -11.57 5.21
CA LYS A 18 -18.16 -12.88 5.60
C LYS A 18 -18.67 -14.01 4.70
N SER A 19 -19.29 -13.68 3.58
CA SER A 19 -19.84 -14.66 2.64
C SER A 19 -18.73 -15.45 1.91
N LYS A 20 -17.58 -14.80 1.69
CA LYS A 20 -16.42 -15.38 1.01
C LYS A 20 -15.17 -15.29 1.90
N PRO A 21 -14.12 -16.10 1.62
CA PRO A 21 -12.85 -16.05 2.38
C PRO A 21 -12.14 -14.70 2.30
N LEU A 22 -12.18 -14.04 1.14
CA LEU A 22 -11.61 -12.74 0.87
C LEU A 22 -12.51 -12.01 -0.14
N VAL A 23 -12.78 -10.73 0.12
CA VAL A 23 -13.56 -9.84 -0.76
C VAL A 23 -12.86 -8.49 -0.80
N ILE A 24 -12.51 -8.01 -1.97
CA ILE A 24 -12.01 -6.65 -2.17
C ILE A 24 -13.20 -5.72 -2.40
N THR A 25 -13.33 -4.69 -1.59
CA THR A 25 -14.49 -3.81 -1.61
C THR A 25 -14.24 -2.48 -2.28
N MET A 26 -13.02 -1.98 -2.19
CA MET A 26 -12.63 -0.68 -2.75
C MET A 26 -11.13 -0.66 -2.99
N CYS A 27 -10.70 0.07 -4.02
CA CYS A 27 -9.30 0.43 -4.17
C CYS A 27 -9.17 1.78 -4.89
N GLY A 28 -8.00 2.40 -4.76
CA GLY A 28 -7.77 3.67 -5.39
C GLY A 28 -6.38 4.24 -5.13
N THR A 29 -6.18 5.42 -5.70
CA THR A 29 -4.95 6.19 -5.54
C THR A 29 -5.25 7.67 -5.35
N TYR A 30 -4.38 8.33 -4.61
CA TYR A 30 -4.31 9.78 -4.48
C TYR A 30 -2.91 10.27 -4.77
N LYS A 31 -2.81 11.33 -5.60
CA LYS A 31 -1.57 12.07 -5.80
C LYS A 31 -1.84 13.56 -5.58
N LEU A 32 -1.15 14.14 -4.60
CA LEU A 32 -1.38 15.53 -4.20
C LEU A 32 -0.47 16.45 -5.02
N TYR A 33 -1.09 17.37 -5.78
CA TYR A 33 -0.39 18.43 -6.50
C TYR A 33 -0.71 19.81 -5.92
N THR A 34 -2.00 20.18 -5.96
CA THR A 34 -2.47 21.54 -5.61
C THR A 34 -3.21 21.58 -4.28
N ARG A 35 -3.82 20.47 -3.86
CA ARG A 35 -4.49 20.39 -2.57
C ARG A 35 -3.45 20.33 -1.45
N PRO A 36 -3.34 21.34 -0.58
CA PRO A 36 -2.20 21.43 0.35
C PRO A 36 -2.17 20.28 1.36
N LYS A 37 -3.36 19.78 1.77
CA LYS A 37 -3.51 18.73 2.79
C LYS A 37 -4.71 17.83 2.50
N LEU A 38 -4.56 16.54 2.72
CA LEU A 38 -5.65 15.56 2.69
C LEU A 38 -5.66 14.77 4.02
N PRO A 39 -6.49 15.17 5.00
CA PRO A 39 -6.58 14.47 6.27
C PRO A 39 -7.58 13.32 6.21
N THR A 40 -7.32 12.28 7.00
CA THR A 40 -8.26 11.22 7.34
C THR A 40 -8.39 11.13 8.85
N TRP A 41 -9.64 11.17 9.33
CA TRP A 41 -9.97 11.01 10.74
C TRP A 41 -11.16 10.05 10.89
N ARG A 42 -10.92 8.86 11.41
CA ARG A 42 -11.93 7.83 11.67
C ARG A 42 -11.70 7.26 13.08
N PRO A 43 -12.25 7.88 14.13
CA PRO A 43 -11.98 7.50 15.53
C PRO A 43 -12.49 6.10 15.89
N ARG A 44 -13.50 5.59 15.16
CA ARG A 44 -14.04 4.23 15.35
C ARG A 44 -13.45 3.21 14.37
N GLY A 45 -12.48 3.64 13.53
CA GLY A 45 -11.95 2.83 12.44
C GLY A 45 -13.01 2.51 11.37
N ARG A 46 -12.77 1.44 10.63
CA ARG A 46 -13.67 0.88 9.62
C ARG A 46 -14.11 -0.53 10.00
N LEU A 47 -15.07 -1.09 9.29
CA LEU A 47 -15.52 -2.47 9.46
C LEU A 47 -14.68 -3.49 8.68
N ASP A 48 -13.91 -3.00 7.70
CA ASP A 48 -13.03 -3.75 6.81
C ASP A 48 -11.54 -3.52 7.16
N PHE A 49 -10.66 -4.28 6.52
CA PHE A 49 -9.22 -4.06 6.53
C PHE A 49 -8.86 -3.00 5.48
N GLN A 50 -7.82 -2.22 5.74
CA GLN A 50 -7.26 -1.28 4.77
C GLN A 50 -5.74 -1.46 4.69
N LEU A 51 -5.24 -1.68 3.49
CA LEU A 51 -3.80 -1.63 3.18
C LEU A 51 -3.52 -0.37 2.37
N LEU A 52 -2.57 0.43 2.84
CA LEU A 52 -2.09 1.65 2.21
C LEU A 52 -0.65 1.40 1.73
N TYR A 53 -0.31 1.83 0.54
CA TYR A 53 1.05 1.84 -0.01
C TYR A 53 1.47 3.27 -0.30
N ILE A 54 2.57 3.72 0.30
CA ILE A 54 3.16 5.02 0.03
C ILE A 54 4.12 4.84 -1.15
N ALA A 55 3.69 5.27 -2.33
CA ALA A 55 4.42 5.07 -3.58
C ALA A 55 5.45 6.18 -3.85
N ALA A 56 5.17 7.42 -3.38
CA ALA A 56 6.10 8.54 -3.47
C ALA A 56 5.92 9.48 -2.28
N GLY A 57 6.99 10.21 -1.97
CA GLY A 57 7.00 11.18 -0.89
C GLY A 57 6.89 10.53 0.49
N LYS A 58 6.04 11.09 1.34
CA LYS A 58 5.81 10.60 2.70
C LYS A 58 4.40 10.90 3.19
N ALA A 59 3.97 10.17 4.22
CA ALA A 59 2.69 10.32 4.88
C ALA A 59 2.87 10.42 6.40
N HIS A 60 1.93 11.09 7.07
CA HIS A 60 1.97 11.35 8.50
C HIS A 60 0.87 10.56 9.19
N PHE A 61 1.23 9.57 9.98
CA PHE A 61 0.31 8.67 10.68
C PHE A 61 0.37 8.91 12.19
N HIS A 62 -0.80 8.95 12.83
CA HIS A 62 -0.91 9.00 14.29
C HIS A 62 -1.44 7.65 14.77
N PHE A 63 -0.54 6.81 15.26
CA PHE A 63 -0.89 5.51 15.83
C PHE A 63 -1.15 5.62 17.33
N ASP A 64 -2.04 4.75 17.82
CA ASP A 64 -2.27 4.56 19.25
C ASP A 64 -2.66 5.84 20.03
N ASN A 65 -3.40 6.75 19.38
CA ASN A 65 -3.81 8.07 19.90
C ASN A 65 -2.62 8.99 20.30
N ASN A 66 -1.45 8.71 19.75
CA ASN A 66 -0.32 9.58 19.93
C ASN A 66 -0.51 10.87 19.13
N ASP A 67 -0.25 12.04 19.76
CA ASP A 67 -0.32 13.34 19.09
C ASP A 67 0.85 13.54 18.12
N GLU A 68 1.99 12.90 18.39
CA GLU A 68 3.13 12.93 17.49
C GLU A 68 2.92 12.02 16.28
N ALA A 69 3.16 12.59 15.08
CA ALA A 69 3.00 11.86 13.84
C ALA A 69 4.20 10.95 13.56
N THR A 70 3.95 9.68 13.32
CA THR A 70 4.94 8.78 12.72
C THR A 70 5.03 9.07 11.22
N ILE A 71 6.22 9.42 10.75
CA ILE A 71 6.48 9.65 9.33
C ILE A 71 6.70 8.30 8.64
N VAL A 72 5.90 8.03 7.62
CA VAL A 72 6.03 6.83 6.78
C VAL A 72 6.43 7.27 5.38
N HIS A 73 7.61 6.88 4.96
CA HIS A 73 8.19 7.23 3.66
C HIS A 73 7.70 6.32 2.53
N ALA A 74 7.98 6.72 1.29
CA ALA A 74 7.80 5.86 0.12
C ALA A 74 8.46 4.49 0.34
N GLY A 75 7.96 3.43 -0.34
CA GLY A 75 8.42 2.07 -0.15
C GLY A 75 7.89 1.38 1.12
N HIS A 76 6.88 1.96 1.76
CA HIS A 76 6.25 1.36 2.95
C HIS A 76 4.76 1.14 2.73
N MET A 77 4.22 0.13 3.42
CA MET A 77 2.80 -0.13 3.52
C MET A 77 2.30 -0.01 4.95
N VAL A 78 1.06 0.42 5.11
CA VAL A 78 0.37 0.53 6.41
C VAL A 78 -0.89 -0.31 6.36
N LEU A 79 -1.04 -1.23 7.33
CA LEU A 79 -2.21 -2.10 7.45
C LEU A 79 -3.04 -1.68 8.66
N TYR A 80 -4.28 -1.27 8.40
CA TYR A 80 -5.32 -1.09 9.43
C TYR A 80 -6.25 -2.29 9.46
N ARG A 81 -6.58 -2.72 10.67
CA ARG A 81 -7.55 -3.78 10.93
C ARG A 81 -8.92 -3.20 11.21
N PRO A 82 -9.98 -4.01 11.13
CA PRO A 82 -11.32 -3.56 11.49
C PRO A 82 -11.35 -2.94 12.90
N LYS A 83 -12.03 -1.79 13.01
CA LYS A 83 -12.22 -1.00 14.24
C LYS A 83 -10.95 -0.33 14.80
N GLU A 84 -9.80 -0.43 14.13
CA GLU A 84 -8.63 0.36 14.52
C GLU A 84 -8.86 1.84 14.19
N PRO A 85 -8.69 2.77 15.14
CA PRO A 85 -8.75 4.20 14.86
C PRO A 85 -7.76 4.59 13.77
N GLN A 86 -8.20 5.47 12.87
CA GLN A 86 -7.38 5.94 11.76
C GLN A 86 -7.26 7.46 11.82
N LYS A 87 -6.05 7.95 11.98
CA LYS A 87 -5.71 9.37 11.92
C LYS A 87 -4.41 9.49 11.13
N TYR A 88 -4.51 10.05 9.92
CA TYR A 88 -3.35 10.26 9.06
C TYR A 88 -3.58 11.38 8.06
N GLU A 89 -2.49 11.91 7.53
CA GLU A 89 -2.50 13.09 6.69
C GLU A 89 -1.46 12.97 5.58
N TYR A 90 -1.84 13.47 4.40
CA TYR A 90 -0.97 13.64 3.25
C TYR A 90 -0.81 15.12 2.95
N TYR A 91 0.38 15.55 2.52
CA TYR A 91 0.67 16.92 2.18
C TYR A 91 1.20 17.06 0.77
N ALA A 92 0.75 18.08 0.03
CA ALA A 92 1.24 18.35 -1.32
C ALA A 92 2.74 18.69 -1.35
N LYS A 93 3.24 19.40 -0.31
CA LYS A 93 4.67 19.71 -0.15
C LYS A 93 5.56 18.48 -0.07
N ASP A 94 5.01 17.35 0.37
CA ASP A 94 5.71 16.08 0.49
C ASP A 94 5.60 15.24 -0.79
N GLN A 95 4.90 15.74 -1.83
CA GLN A 95 4.63 15.06 -3.10
C GLN A 95 4.03 13.66 -2.92
N THR A 96 3.17 13.50 -1.89
CA THR A 96 2.64 12.21 -1.50
C THR A 96 1.80 11.59 -2.61
N GLU A 97 2.18 10.37 -3.00
CA GLU A 97 1.39 9.47 -3.82
C GLU A 97 1.10 8.21 -3.02
N VAL A 98 -0.17 7.86 -2.88
CA VAL A 98 -0.61 6.71 -2.09
C VAL A 98 -1.61 5.88 -2.88
N TYR A 99 -1.46 4.57 -2.79
CA TYR A 99 -2.43 3.57 -3.23
C TYR A 99 -3.06 2.92 -2.00
N TRP A 100 -4.29 2.50 -2.15
CA TRP A 100 -5.01 1.86 -1.05
C TRP A 100 -5.98 0.81 -1.56
N VAL A 101 -6.21 -0.22 -0.75
CA VAL A 101 -7.21 -1.25 -0.97
C VAL A 101 -7.93 -1.55 0.33
N HIS A 102 -9.24 -1.71 0.25
CA HIS A 102 -10.10 -2.18 1.33
C HIS A 102 -10.57 -3.59 1.03
N PHE A 103 -10.53 -4.46 2.03
CA PHE A 103 -10.91 -5.85 1.89
C PHE A 103 -11.50 -6.41 3.17
N THR A 104 -12.32 -7.44 3.02
CA THR A 104 -12.99 -8.14 4.10
C THR A 104 -13.10 -9.63 3.77
N GLY A 105 -13.70 -10.44 4.65
CA GLY A 105 -13.89 -11.88 4.43
C GLY A 105 -13.89 -12.66 5.74
N ASN A 106 -14.27 -13.94 5.65
CA ASN A 106 -14.29 -14.82 6.82
C ASN A 106 -12.91 -15.43 7.15
N ASN A 107 -11.94 -15.38 6.22
CA ASN A 107 -10.60 -15.98 6.37
C ASN A 107 -9.43 -14.96 6.32
N VAL A 108 -9.70 -13.66 6.27
CA VAL A 108 -8.67 -12.62 6.13
C VAL A 108 -7.62 -12.68 7.24
N THR A 109 -8.04 -12.87 8.50
CA THR A 109 -7.10 -12.93 9.62
C THR A 109 -6.11 -14.09 9.49
N ASN A 110 -6.59 -15.28 9.09
CA ASN A 110 -5.72 -16.43 8.86
C ASN A 110 -4.80 -16.21 7.65
N LEU A 111 -5.33 -15.60 6.61
CA LEU A 111 -4.56 -15.22 5.42
C LEU A 111 -3.41 -14.27 5.79
N LEU A 112 -3.67 -13.19 6.50
CA LEU A 112 -2.66 -12.25 6.98
C LEU A 112 -1.61 -12.95 7.87
N ARG A 113 -2.05 -13.88 8.74
CA ARG A 113 -1.15 -14.67 9.58
C ARG A 113 -0.22 -15.56 8.75
N SER A 114 -0.72 -16.23 7.72
CA SER A 114 0.09 -17.10 6.86
C SER A 114 1.18 -16.35 6.08
N TYR A 115 0.98 -15.05 5.84
CA TYR A 115 1.97 -14.16 5.23
C TYR A 115 2.84 -13.39 6.23
N GLY A 116 2.65 -13.58 7.55
CA GLY A 116 3.43 -12.89 8.58
C GLY A 116 3.04 -11.42 8.80
N LEU A 117 1.81 -11.03 8.41
CA LEU A 117 1.33 -9.65 8.45
C LEU A 117 0.51 -9.30 9.70
N THR A 118 0.60 -10.10 10.77
CA THR A 118 -0.26 -9.91 11.96
C THR A 118 0.32 -8.99 13.02
N ASN A 119 1.64 -8.90 13.14
CA ASN A 119 2.31 -8.32 14.32
C ASN A 119 2.77 -6.87 14.13
N LYS A 120 2.67 -6.32 12.93
CA LYS A 120 3.12 -4.96 12.61
C LYS A 120 1.99 -4.17 11.96
N LYS A 121 2.04 -2.86 12.05
CA LYS A 121 1.17 -1.93 11.31
C LYS A 121 1.87 -1.37 10.09
N VAL A 122 3.16 -1.11 10.18
CA VAL A 122 3.99 -0.53 9.11
C VAL A 122 4.98 -1.59 8.61
N PHE A 123 5.07 -1.73 7.31
CA PHE A 123 5.88 -2.72 6.62
C PHE A 123 6.75 -2.02 5.58
N HIS A 124 8.06 -2.20 5.64
CA HIS A 124 8.93 -1.86 4.52
C HIS A 124 8.72 -2.88 3.39
N CYS A 125 8.59 -2.42 2.17
CA CYS A 125 8.30 -3.28 1.00
C CYS A 125 9.19 -2.97 -0.21
N GLY A 126 10.07 -1.98 -0.07
CA GLY A 126 10.81 -1.43 -1.20
C GLY A 126 9.96 -0.49 -2.06
N SER A 127 10.61 0.34 -2.84
CA SER A 127 9.99 1.23 -3.82
C SER A 127 10.07 0.58 -5.21
N GLY A 128 8.93 0.42 -5.88
CA GLY A 128 8.94 -0.16 -7.22
C GLY A 128 7.59 -0.07 -7.93
N ALA A 129 7.64 0.06 -9.25
CA ALA A 129 6.47 0.10 -10.12
C ALA A 129 5.57 -1.14 -10.00
N GLU A 130 6.10 -2.24 -9.48
CA GLU A 130 5.39 -3.51 -9.34
C GLU A 130 4.15 -3.42 -8.44
N TYR A 131 4.28 -2.75 -7.26
CA TYR A 131 3.13 -2.55 -6.39
C TYR A 131 2.12 -1.59 -7.00
N GLN A 132 2.60 -0.50 -7.60
CA GLN A 132 1.73 0.46 -8.31
C GLN A 132 0.92 -0.25 -9.40
N ASN A 133 1.56 -1.11 -10.21
CA ASN A 133 0.90 -1.88 -11.26
C ASN A 133 -0.19 -2.81 -10.72
N LEU A 134 0.06 -3.49 -9.59
CA LEU A 134 -0.93 -4.36 -8.94
C LEU A 134 -2.15 -3.55 -8.45
N PHE A 135 -1.92 -2.40 -7.81
CA PHE A 135 -3.02 -1.52 -7.39
C PHE A 135 -3.79 -0.95 -8.59
N CYS A 136 -3.09 -0.51 -9.65
CA CYS A 136 -3.74 -0.03 -10.88
C CYS A 136 -4.59 -1.13 -11.53
N SER A 137 -4.11 -2.37 -11.55
CA SER A 137 -4.87 -3.51 -12.05
C SER A 137 -6.12 -3.75 -11.21
N MET A 138 -6.04 -3.72 -9.87
CA MET A 138 -7.22 -3.84 -9.02
C MET A 138 -8.24 -2.71 -9.24
N ILE A 139 -7.78 -1.47 -9.42
CA ILE A 139 -8.66 -0.34 -9.74
C ILE A 139 -9.41 -0.62 -11.05
N LYS A 140 -8.68 -1.05 -12.09
CA LYS A 140 -9.25 -1.36 -13.40
C LYS A 140 -10.28 -2.49 -13.33
N GLU A 141 -9.99 -3.57 -12.61
CA GLU A 141 -10.93 -4.69 -12.43
C GLU A 141 -12.24 -4.24 -11.77
N LEU A 142 -12.17 -3.44 -10.70
CA LEU A 142 -13.35 -2.90 -10.04
C LEU A 142 -14.12 -1.88 -10.90
N GLN A 143 -13.46 -1.19 -11.82
CA GLN A 143 -14.11 -0.26 -12.74
C GLN A 143 -14.81 -0.98 -13.91
N MET A 144 -14.17 -2.03 -14.41
CA MET A 144 -14.66 -2.74 -15.60
C MET A 144 -15.66 -3.86 -15.28
N CYS A 145 -15.53 -4.50 -14.11
CA CYS A 145 -16.38 -5.59 -13.61
C CYS A 145 -16.60 -6.69 -14.68
N GLN A 146 -15.53 -7.07 -15.40
CA GLN A 146 -15.58 -8.15 -16.38
C GLN A 146 -15.75 -9.51 -15.68
N ASP A 147 -16.15 -10.53 -16.42
CA ASP A 147 -16.28 -11.88 -15.87
C ASP A 147 -14.98 -12.31 -15.18
N GLY A 148 -15.09 -12.81 -13.93
CA GLY A 148 -13.94 -13.21 -13.12
C GLY A 148 -13.21 -12.08 -12.39
N TYR A 149 -13.68 -10.83 -12.45
CA TYR A 149 -13.01 -9.68 -11.81
C TYR A 149 -12.77 -9.87 -10.31
N GLU A 150 -13.69 -10.51 -9.58
CA GLU A 150 -13.53 -10.75 -8.14
C GLU A 150 -12.34 -11.69 -7.86
N GLU A 151 -12.17 -12.74 -8.68
CA GLU A 151 -11.04 -13.67 -8.58
C GLU A 151 -9.72 -12.97 -8.93
N MET A 152 -9.71 -12.15 -9.97
CA MET A 152 -8.54 -11.35 -10.35
C MET A 152 -8.13 -10.39 -9.22
N LEU A 153 -9.09 -9.73 -8.57
CA LEU A 153 -8.82 -8.88 -7.41
C LEU A 153 -8.15 -9.65 -6.26
N GLU A 154 -8.65 -10.86 -5.95
CA GLU A 154 -8.03 -11.71 -4.94
C GLU A 154 -6.59 -12.10 -5.32
N ILE A 155 -6.34 -12.45 -6.58
CA ILE A 155 -5.01 -12.81 -7.09
C ILE A 155 -4.05 -11.64 -6.93
N TYR A 156 -4.42 -10.41 -7.33
CA TYR A 156 -3.57 -9.24 -7.19
C TYR A 156 -3.25 -8.91 -5.72
N LEU A 157 -4.24 -8.96 -4.84
CA LEU A 157 -3.99 -8.71 -3.41
C LEU A 157 -3.10 -9.80 -2.80
N ARG A 158 -3.28 -11.06 -3.18
CA ARG A 158 -2.39 -12.17 -2.75
C ARG A 158 -0.97 -11.99 -3.27
N GLN A 159 -0.78 -11.49 -4.49
CA GLN A 159 0.55 -11.17 -5.00
C GLN A 159 1.24 -10.11 -4.14
N ILE A 160 0.53 -9.05 -3.72
CA ILE A 160 1.06 -8.05 -2.78
C ILE A 160 1.54 -8.73 -1.49
N PHE A 161 0.70 -9.58 -0.88
CA PHE A 161 1.06 -10.27 0.37
C PHE A 161 2.27 -11.22 0.20
N ILE A 162 2.36 -11.94 -0.91
CA ILE A 162 3.49 -12.83 -1.21
C ILE A 162 4.79 -12.02 -1.35
N ARG A 163 4.75 -10.89 -2.06
CA ARG A 163 5.91 -10.01 -2.22
C ARG A 163 6.38 -9.44 -0.88
N LEU A 164 5.44 -8.96 -0.04
CA LEU A 164 5.75 -8.54 1.32
C LEU A 164 6.41 -9.66 2.14
N GLN A 165 5.86 -10.88 2.10
CA GLN A 165 6.44 -12.01 2.81
C GLN A 165 7.86 -12.34 2.32
N ARG A 166 8.11 -12.29 1.01
CA ARG A 166 9.45 -12.52 0.44
C ARG A 166 10.42 -11.44 0.92
N HIS A 167 10.01 -10.18 0.90
CA HIS A 167 10.83 -9.08 1.39
C HIS A 167 11.21 -9.24 2.87
N PHE A 168 10.27 -9.68 3.73
CA PHE A 168 10.60 -9.96 5.15
C PHE A 168 11.55 -11.12 5.33
N LYS A 169 11.42 -12.17 4.53
CA LYS A 169 12.32 -13.33 4.61
C LYS A 169 13.73 -12.99 4.13
N SER A 170 13.88 -12.16 3.12
CA SER A 170 15.18 -11.69 2.65
C SER A 170 15.87 -10.79 3.67
N SER A 171 15.12 -9.90 4.34
CA SER A 171 15.67 -9.02 5.38
C SER A 171 16.07 -9.74 6.69
N LEU A 172 15.56 -10.95 6.93
CA LEU A 172 15.95 -11.77 8.09
C LEU A 172 17.21 -12.60 7.84
N ASN A 173 17.57 -12.83 6.58
CA ASN A 173 18.82 -13.52 6.19
C ASN A 173 19.94 -12.48 6.06
N SER A 174 20.48 -12.03 7.18
CA SER A 174 21.28 -10.82 7.38
C SER A 174 22.57 -10.67 6.56
N ASP A 175 23.09 -11.73 5.93
CA ASP A 175 24.31 -11.62 5.11
C ASP A 175 24.07 -11.05 3.71
N ASN A 176 22.81 -11.03 3.24
CA ASN A 176 22.45 -10.52 1.91
C ASN A 176 21.48 -9.31 1.96
N SER A 177 21.03 -8.86 3.14
CA SER A 177 19.99 -7.82 3.22
C SER A 177 20.48 -6.48 2.68
N HIS A 178 21.72 -6.10 2.96
CA HIS A 178 22.34 -4.87 2.43
C HIS A 178 22.44 -4.90 0.90
N ALA A 179 22.91 -6.02 0.34
CA ALA A 179 23.06 -6.14 -1.11
C ALA A 179 21.70 -6.11 -1.84
N PHE A 180 20.64 -6.69 -1.27
CA PHE A 180 19.30 -6.60 -1.86
C PHE A 180 18.70 -5.20 -1.78
N GLU A 181 18.91 -4.49 -0.65
CA GLU A 181 18.45 -3.12 -0.47
C GLU A 181 19.18 -2.16 -1.42
N GLU A 182 20.49 -2.32 -1.58
CA GLU A 182 21.31 -1.57 -2.54
C GLU A 182 20.87 -1.84 -3.99
N ILE A 183 20.56 -3.09 -4.35
CA ILE A 183 20.06 -3.44 -5.68
C ILE A 183 18.66 -2.83 -5.92
N ASP A 184 17.76 -2.90 -4.95
CA ASP A 184 16.41 -2.31 -5.06
C ASP A 184 16.48 -0.78 -5.18
N ASN A 185 17.38 -0.14 -4.44
CA ASN A 185 17.63 1.29 -4.54
C ASN A 185 18.20 1.67 -5.91
N ALA A 186 19.17 0.89 -6.41
CA ALA A 186 19.73 1.10 -7.75
C ALA A 186 18.67 0.92 -8.84
N ILE A 187 17.84 -0.12 -8.76
CA ILE A 187 16.74 -0.34 -9.72
C ILE A 187 15.75 0.82 -9.67
N SER A 188 15.39 1.30 -8.49
CA SER A 188 14.49 2.45 -8.32
C SER A 188 15.07 3.71 -8.92
N TYR A 189 16.34 3.98 -8.68
CA TYR A 189 17.06 5.09 -9.28
C TYR A 189 17.07 5.01 -10.82
N PHE A 190 17.35 3.84 -11.38
CA PHE A 190 17.32 3.63 -12.84
C PHE A 190 15.91 3.85 -13.41
N CYS A 191 14.86 3.38 -12.72
CA CYS A 191 13.47 3.58 -13.15
C CYS A 191 13.02 5.05 -13.11
N GLU A 192 13.55 5.84 -12.18
CA GLU A 192 13.22 7.25 -12.05
C GLU A 192 14.00 8.15 -13.03
N HIS A 193 15.23 7.75 -13.38
CA HIS A 193 16.17 8.54 -14.17
C HIS A 193 16.52 7.93 -15.54
N TYR A 194 15.73 6.99 -16.05
CA TYR A 194 16.05 6.27 -17.31
C TYR A 194 16.18 7.18 -18.54
N ASN A 195 15.64 8.41 -18.50
CA ASN A 195 15.74 9.42 -19.55
C ASN A 195 16.91 10.39 -19.37
N GLU A 196 17.72 10.24 -18.33
CA GLU A 196 18.86 11.10 -18.01
C GLU A 196 20.18 10.35 -18.22
N PRO A 197 21.30 11.04 -18.48
CA PRO A 197 22.61 10.39 -18.52
C PRO A 197 22.96 9.89 -17.11
N ILE A 198 22.89 8.58 -16.91
CA ILE A 198 23.16 7.95 -15.62
C ILE A 198 24.66 7.80 -15.43
N ASN A 199 25.19 8.32 -14.33
CA ASN A 199 26.57 8.11 -13.91
C ASN A 199 26.63 7.06 -12.81
N ILE A 200 27.56 6.11 -12.90
CA ILE A 200 27.76 5.04 -11.89
C ILE A 200 28.03 5.62 -10.51
N ASP A 201 28.74 6.74 -10.42
CA ASP A 201 29.00 7.43 -9.14
C ASP A 201 27.71 7.93 -8.47
N ALA A 202 26.68 8.32 -9.23
CA ALA A 202 25.40 8.74 -8.69
C ALA A 202 24.60 7.57 -8.08
N VAL A 203 24.79 6.37 -8.62
CA VAL A 203 24.11 5.14 -8.14
C VAL A 203 24.78 4.59 -6.88
N SER A 204 26.07 4.83 -6.68
CA SER A 204 26.83 4.31 -5.52
C SER A 204 26.63 5.11 -4.24
N TYR A 205 25.98 6.29 -4.29
CA TYR A 205 25.70 7.17 -3.15
C TYR A 205 24.23 7.17 -2.72
N THR A 206 23.38 6.33 -3.33
CA THR A 206 21.97 6.18 -2.95
C THR A 206 21.76 4.96 -2.09
#